data_470307bef0d5ed555d20c98b6ff56f7e
#
_entry.id   470307bef0d5ed555d20c98b6ff56f7e
#
_cell.length_a   1.000
_cell.length_b   1.000
_cell.length_c   1.000
_cell.angle_alpha   90.00
_cell.angle_beta   90.00
_cell.angle_gamma   90.00
#
_symmetry.space_group_name_H-M   'P 1'
#
loop_
_entity.id
_entity.type
_entity.pdbx_description
1 polymer ?
#
loop_
_entity_poly.entity_id
_entity_poly.type
_entity_poly.pdbx_seq_one_letter_code
_entity_poly.pdbx_strand_id
1 'polypeptide(L)'
;MKRSLAIAGALLATGATAHAQSSVTLYGVADAGIEYLNHVPNAARQSSSLVRMTSGNIAGSRWGMRGVEDLGGGLKGIFLLEGGMVLDSGQAAQGGRLFGRRAYVGLDTPYGQVTMGRHHNLTFDLIIPFDPMYFAPKYSSYSHDTWLAGRTDNAVKYTGKFGGLTAAALYSFGVDSTVTNGAEVPGNSRVGREMSAGFSYSMGNIRFGGVYDQLNGRSAATAGDTERRYVASIAGDFGPVTAYVGYRRLVSQLITSMTRTDLFWLGANYNFSPAFALTGAVYKTNDRTSSKDPMSIVLSADYRFSKRTDVYLTGSFTQNRGGSALSANGYDGSVIAGANQFGAVVGLRHNF
;
A
#
# COMPACT_ATOMS: atom_id res chain seq x y z
N MET A 1 34.09 47.98 53.28
CA MET A 1 34.33 46.80 52.47
C MET A 1 33.26 45.73 52.76
N LYS A 2 32.11 45.78 52.22
CA LYS A 2 31.01 44.74 52.27
C LYS A 2 29.90 45.16 51.35
N ARG A 3 30.03 45.03 50.01
CA ARG A 3 28.92 45.14 48.99
C ARG A 3 29.48 44.66 47.67
N SER A 4 29.78 43.38 47.49
CA SER A 4 30.13 42.84 46.16
C SER A 4 29.98 41.31 46.06
N LEU A 5 28.98 40.71 46.72
CA LEU A 5 28.78 39.25 46.64
C LEU A 5 27.31 38.82 46.42
N ALA A 6 26.47 39.65 45.80
CA ALA A 6 25.04 39.36 45.65
C ALA A 6 24.58 39.31 44.20
N ILE A 7 25.46 39.32 43.17
CA ILE A 7 25.06 39.34 41.74
C ILE A 7 25.45 38.05 40.99
N ALA A 8 26.20 37.14 41.59
CA ALA A 8 26.61 35.87 40.95
C ALA A 8 25.60 34.69 41.08
N GLY A 9 24.49 34.89 41.82
CA GLY A 9 23.55 33.80 42.14
C GLY A 9 22.28 33.75 41.27
N ALA A 10 22.04 34.69 40.33
CA ALA A 10 20.77 34.82 39.62
C ALA A 10 20.78 34.36 38.14
N LEU A 11 21.90 33.81 37.65
CA LEU A 11 22.05 33.38 36.23
C LEU A 11 22.08 31.87 36.04
N LEU A 12 21.78 31.07 37.05
CA LEU A 12 21.79 29.59 36.98
C LEU A 12 20.40 28.91 37.10
N ALA A 13 19.31 29.67 37.01
CA ALA A 13 17.95 29.12 37.23
C ALA A 13 17.01 29.22 36.03
N THR A 14 17.48 29.26 34.77
CA THR A 14 16.62 29.17 33.60
C THR A 14 17.07 28.06 32.63
N GLY A 15 17.57 26.96 33.11
CA GLY A 15 17.56 25.69 32.40
C GLY A 15 16.14 25.12 32.48
N ALA A 16 15.16 25.73 31.77
CA ALA A 16 13.91 25.08 31.48
C ALA A 16 14.29 23.85 30.63
N THR A 17 14.36 22.68 31.26
CA THR A 17 14.40 21.40 30.56
C THR A 17 13.11 21.33 29.77
N ALA A 18 13.17 21.73 28.50
CA ALA A 18 12.16 21.36 27.53
C ALA A 18 12.18 19.82 27.50
N HIS A 19 11.31 19.18 28.27
CA HIS A 19 11.04 17.78 28.14
C HIS A 19 10.41 17.60 26.78
N ALA A 20 11.23 17.37 25.76
CA ALA A 20 10.77 16.89 24.47
C ALA A 20 9.98 15.62 24.76
N GLN A 21 8.66 15.68 24.58
CA GLN A 21 7.79 14.55 24.86
C GLN A 21 7.94 13.55 23.73
N SER A 22 8.96 12.69 23.85
CA SER A 22 9.19 11.58 22.95
C SER A 22 8.14 10.51 23.18
N SER A 23 7.41 10.11 22.13
CA SER A 23 6.42 9.04 22.22
C SER A 23 6.76 7.91 21.26
N VAL A 24 6.75 6.69 21.78
CA VAL A 24 6.82 5.47 20.95
C VAL A 24 5.50 4.73 21.09
N THR A 25 4.87 4.45 19.96
CA THR A 25 3.59 3.72 19.89
C THR A 25 3.81 2.38 19.21
N LEU A 26 3.46 1.29 19.89
CA LEU A 26 3.30 -0.03 19.31
C LEU A 26 1.89 -0.11 18.70
N TYR A 27 1.77 -0.67 17.50
CA TYR A 27 0.49 -0.87 16.83
C TYR A 27 0.53 -2.09 15.92
N GLY A 28 -0.64 -2.56 15.50
CA GLY A 28 -0.70 -3.65 14.54
C GLY A 28 -2.09 -3.95 14.03
N VAL A 29 -2.14 -4.90 13.11
CA VAL A 29 -3.35 -5.47 12.51
C VAL A 29 -3.16 -6.98 12.41
N ALA A 30 -4.08 -7.72 12.97
CA ALA A 30 -4.22 -9.16 12.82
C ALA A 30 -5.48 -9.42 11.95
N ASP A 31 -5.30 -10.03 10.78
CA ASP A 31 -6.35 -10.37 9.83
C ASP A 31 -6.16 -11.83 9.38
N ALA A 32 -7.11 -12.69 9.73
CA ALA A 32 -7.12 -14.10 9.36
C ALA A 32 -8.53 -14.56 8.96
N GLY A 33 -8.61 -15.52 8.04
CA GLY A 33 -9.89 -16.02 7.55
C GLY A 33 -9.79 -17.41 6.96
N ILE A 34 -10.96 -18.00 6.69
CA ILE A 34 -11.10 -19.24 5.93
C ILE A 34 -11.55 -18.87 4.52
N GLU A 35 -10.77 -19.30 3.53
CA GLU A 35 -10.95 -19.01 2.13
C GLU A 35 -11.35 -20.26 1.35
N TYR A 36 -12.29 -20.10 0.43
CA TYR A 36 -12.67 -21.08 -0.57
C TYR A 36 -12.35 -20.54 -1.98
N LEU A 37 -11.75 -21.37 -2.83
CA LEU A 37 -11.53 -21.11 -4.25
C LEU A 37 -11.95 -22.33 -5.07
N ASN A 38 -12.65 -22.12 -6.20
CA ASN A 38 -12.86 -23.15 -7.20
C ASN A 38 -11.83 -23.05 -8.35
N HIS A 39 -11.83 -24.00 -9.28
CA HIS A 39 -10.97 -24.05 -10.46
C HIS A 39 -9.47 -23.85 -10.17
N VAL A 40 -9.02 -24.28 -8.98
CA VAL A 40 -7.61 -24.31 -8.60
C VAL A 40 -6.97 -25.53 -9.27
N PRO A 41 -5.81 -25.42 -9.93
CA PRO A 41 -5.11 -26.57 -10.47
C PRO A 41 -4.58 -27.47 -9.35
N ASN A 42 -4.92 -28.77 -9.39
CA ASN A 42 -4.32 -29.78 -8.52
C ASN A 42 -2.94 -30.24 -9.08
N ALA A 43 -2.30 -31.18 -8.40
CA ALA A 43 -0.99 -31.73 -8.82
C ALA A 43 -1.02 -32.31 -10.25
N ALA A 44 -2.16 -32.86 -10.70
CA ALA A 44 -2.36 -33.34 -12.07
C ALA A 44 -2.79 -32.25 -13.05
N ARG A 45 -2.76 -30.94 -12.64
CA ARG A 45 -3.23 -29.78 -13.41
C ARG A 45 -4.72 -29.83 -13.79
N GLN A 46 -5.50 -30.61 -13.08
CA GLN A 46 -6.95 -30.68 -13.24
C GLN A 46 -7.62 -29.67 -12.33
N SER A 47 -8.85 -29.24 -12.72
CA SER A 47 -9.65 -28.33 -11.94
C SER A 47 -10.10 -28.95 -10.63
N SER A 48 -9.87 -28.24 -9.52
CA SER A 48 -10.25 -28.68 -8.19
C SER A 48 -10.73 -27.46 -7.37
N SER A 49 -11.18 -27.71 -6.15
CA SER A 49 -11.46 -26.66 -5.17
C SER A 49 -10.43 -26.67 -4.04
N LEU A 50 -10.26 -25.51 -3.40
CA LEU A 50 -9.35 -25.32 -2.28
C LEU A 50 -10.10 -24.65 -1.13
N VAL A 51 -10.00 -25.23 0.07
CA VAL A 51 -10.35 -24.57 1.32
C VAL A 51 -9.08 -24.45 2.14
N ARG A 52 -8.80 -23.24 2.63
CA ARG A 52 -7.59 -22.99 3.41
C ARG A 52 -7.77 -21.87 4.42
N MET A 53 -6.98 -21.88 5.49
CA MET A 53 -6.77 -20.71 6.32
C MET A 53 -5.86 -19.72 5.60
N THR A 54 -6.10 -18.43 5.76
CA THR A 54 -5.31 -17.36 5.10
C THR A 54 -5.15 -16.18 6.02
N SER A 55 -4.07 -15.43 5.82
CA SER A 55 -3.73 -14.22 6.56
C SER A 55 -3.74 -13.00 5.66
N GLY A 56 -4.12 -11.84 6.22
CA GLY A 56 -4.01 -10.57 5.52
C GLY A 56 -4.94 -10.47 4.31
N ASN A 57 -6.21 -10.81 4.46
CA ASN A 57 -7.16 -10.86 3.35
C ASN A 57 -7.62 -9.46 2.91
N ILE A 58 -8.24 -8.69 3.84
CA ILE A 58 -8.70 -7.32 3.59
C ILE A 58 -7.71 -6.28 4.13
N ALA A 59 -6.84 -6.66 5.07
CA ALA A 59 -5.75 -5.81 5.55
C ALA A 59 -4.50 -6.64 5.84
N GLY A 60 -3.36 -6.34 5.22
CA GLY A 60 -2.13 -7.09 5.47
C GLY A 60 -1.78 -7.12 6.96
N SER A 61 -1.71 -8.34 7.54
CA SER A 61 -1.35 -8.54 8.93
C SER A 61 0.05 -8.00 9.21
N ARG A 62 0.20 -7.23 10.28
CA ARG A 62 1.41 -6.46 10.58
C ARG A 62 1.50 -6.04 12.02
N TRP A 63 2.70 -5.74 12.44
CA TRP A 63 2.98 -5.03 13.68
C TRP A 63 4.05 -3.96 13.42
N GLY A 64 4.11 -2.94 14.24
CA GLY A 64 5.10 -1.90 14.04
C GLY A 64 5.23 -0.96 15.22
N MET A 65 6.31 -0.20 15.20
CA MET A 65 6.61 0.88 16.13
C MET A 65 6.78 2.18 15.35
N ARG A 66 6.22 3.24 15.88
CA ARG A 66 6.46 4.60 15.39
C ARG A 66 6.82 5.51 16.54
N GLY A 67 7.75 6.41 16.29
CA GLY A 67 8.17 7.39 17.28
C GLY A 67 8.16 8.79 16.71
N VAL A 68 7.92 9.74 17.62
CA VAL A 68 7.97 11.17 17.34
C VAL A 68 8.70 11.83 18.48
N GLU A 69 9.70 12.67 18.16
CA GLU A 69 10.45 13.51 19.07
C GLU A 69 10.26 14.98 18.65
N ASP A 70 9.83 15.83 19.54
CA ASP A 70 9.74 17.27 19.30
C ASP A 70 11.13 17.89 19.43
N LEU A 71 11.66 18.47 18.36
CA LEU A 71 12.97 19.11 18.32
C LEU A 71 12.88 20.65 18.51
N GLY A 72 11.67 21.16 18.75
CA GLY A 72 11.43 22.58 18.89
C GLY A 72 11.19 23.30 17.55
N GLY A 73 10.62 24.50 17.60
CA GLY A 73 10.38 25.34 16.42
C GLY A 73 9.43 24.72 15.36
N GLY A 74 8.62 23.72 15.74
CA GLY A 74 7.75 22.97 14.81
C GLY A 74 8.47 21.87 14.05
N LEU A 75 9.74 21.60 14.35
CA LEU A 75 10.52 20.50 13.79
C LEU A 75 10.36 19.25 14.66
N LYS A 76 10.14 18.10 14.03
CA LYS A 76 10.06 16.80 14.72
C LYS A 76 10.96 15.76 14.06
N GLY A 77 11.66 14.98 14.88
CA GLY A 77 12.29 13.73 14.46
C GLY A 77 11.25 12.62 14.45
N ILE A 78 11.22 11.81 13.40
CA ILE A 78 10.24 10.74 13.26
C ILE A 78 10.91 9.45 12.80
N PHE A 79 10.38 8.32 13.24
CA PHE A 79 10.71 7.02 12.65
C PHE A 79 9.49 6.11 12.57
N LEU A 80 9.55 5.11 11.69
CA LEU A 80 8.58 4.04 11.60
C LEU A 80 9.27 2.75 11.17
N LEU A 81 9.00 1.68 11.95
CA LEU A 81 9.45 0.33 11.68
C LEU A 81 8.21 -0.57 11.66
N GLU A 82 7.91 -1.22 10.52
CA GLU A 82 6.71 -2.05 10.34
C GLU A 82 7.06 -3.38 9.67
N GLY A 83 6.79 -4.48 10.37
CA GLY A 83 6.93 -5.84 9.89
C GLY A 83 5.59 -6.42 9.46
N GLY A 84 5.57 -7.17 8.37
CA GLY A 84 4.43 -8.00 7.99
C GLY A 84 4.52 -9.37 8.63
N MET A 85 3.38 -9.96 8.95
CA MET A 85 3.29 -11.31 9.50
C MET A 85 2.22 -12.13 8.77
N VAL A 86 2.43 -13.44 8.74
CA VAL A 86 1.54 -14.45 8.18
C VAL A 86 0.97 -15.23 9.35
N LEU A 87 -0.29 -14.95 9.74
CA LEU A 87 -0.87 -15.44 11.00
C LEU A 87 -1.13 -16.94 10.99
N ASP A 88 -1.42 -17.53 9.84
CA ASP A 88 -1.68 -18.96 9.69
C ASP A 88 -0.43 -19.82 9.82
N SER A 89 0.77 -19.23 9.66
CA SER A 89 2.05 -19.95 9.76
C SER A 89 3.04 -19.35 10.75
N GLY A 90 2.76 -18.14 11.29
CA GLY A 90 3.65 -17.43 12.20
C GLY A 90 4.91 -16.84 11.54
N GLN A 91 5.01 -16.87 10.21
CA GLN A 91 6.19 -16.40 9.48
C GLN A 91 6.17 -14.88 9.29
N ALA A 92 7.36 -14.29 9.10
CA ALA A 92 7.49 -12.93 8.61
C ALA A 92 7.10 -12.88 7.11
N ALA A 93 6.26 -11.91 6.75
CA ALA A 93 5.89 -11.66 5.36
C ALA A 93 7.02 -10.91 4.60
N GLN A 94 6.74 -10.53 3.33
CA GLN A 94 7.68 -9.78 2.47
C GLN A 94 9.06 -10.41 2.36
N GLY A 95 9.11 -11.73 2.11
CA GLY A 95 10.35 -12.48 1.92
C GLY A 95 11.14 -12.68 3.21
N GLY A 96 10.47 -12.74 4.37
CA GLY A 96 11.11 -12.97 5.67
C GLY A 96 11.76 -11.74 6.29
N ARG A 97 11.56 -10.54 5.74
CA ARG A 97 12.15 -9.30 6.27
C ARG A 97 11.47 -8.90 7.59
N LEU A 98 12.28 -8.58 8.63
CA LEU A 98 11.78 -8.11 9.93
C LEU A 98 10.89 -6.87 9.81
N PHE A 99 11.33 -5.87 9.06
CA PHE A 99 10.57 -4.65 8.77
C PHE A 99 10.27 -4.52 7.27
N GLY A 100 9.71 -5.59 6.69
CA GLY A 100 9.50 -5.70 5.25
C GLY A 100 8.42 -4.79 4.68
N ARG A 101 7.62 -4.12 5.52
CA ARG A 101 6.57 -3.20 5.07
C ARG A 101 7.07 -1.77 4.98
N ARG A 102 7.65 -1.24 6.06
CA ARG A 102 8.24 0.10 6.14
C ARG A 102 9.36 0.12 7.16
N ALA A 103 10.44 0.84 6.86
CA ALA A 103 11.55 1.06 7.78
C ALA A 103 12.22 2.38 7.39
N TYR A 104 11.90 3.47 8.10
CA TYR A 104 12.42 4.77 7.78
C TYR A 104 12.61 5.67 9.00
N VAL A 105 13.45 6.67 8.84
CA VAL A 105 13.65 7.81 9.73
C VAL A 105 13.46 9.10 8.92
N GLY A 106 13.12 10.20 9.57
CA GLY A 106 12.98 11.47 8.88
C GLY A 106 12.68 12.65 9.76
N LEU A 107 12.43 13.77 9.12
CA LEU A 107 12.04 15.02 9.73
C LEU A 107 10.63 15.43 9.26
N ASP A 108 9.83 15.86 10.22
CA ASP A 108 8.54 16.50 9.96
C ASP A 108 8.65 17.98 10.29
N THR A 109 8.32 18.82 9.34
CA THR A 109 8.48 20.27 9.39
C THR A 109 7.19 20.97 9.03
N PRO A 110 7.02 22.28 9.32
CA PRO A 110 5.87 23.05 8.85
C PRO A 110 5.68 23.05 7.32
N TYR A 111 6.73 22.74 6.56
CA TYR A 111 6.71 22.71 5.10
C TYR A 111 6.51 21.31 4.51
N GLY A 112 6.39 20.29 5.36
CA GLY A 112 6.23 18.90 4.97
C GLY A 112 7.27 17.98 5.59
N GLN A 113 7.12 16.71 5.26
CA GLN A 113 7.89 15.61 5.82
C GLN A 113 8.90 15.08 4.80
N VAL A 114 10.16 14.93 5.21
CA VAL A 114 11.21 14.23 4.44
C VAL A 114 11.61 12.98 5.20
N THR A 115 11.56 11.83 4.54
CA THR A 115 11.87 10.53 5.15
C THR A 115 12.81 9.72 4.27
N MET A 116 13.66 8.90 4.87
CA MET A 116 14.66 8.06 4.20
C MET A 116 14.59 6.63 4.69
N GLY A 117 14.59 5.66 3.76
CA GLY A 117 14.55 4.24 4.06
C GLY A 117 13.61 3.45 3.14
N ARG A 118 12.98 2.41 3.69
CA ARG A 118 11.99 1.60 2.97
C ARG A 118 10.59 2.16 3.17
N HIS A 119 9.89 2.36 2.05
CA HIS A 119 8.55 2.95 2.00
C HIS A 119 7.55 2.06 1.24
N HIS A 120 6.27 2.34 1.39
CA HIS A 120 5.33 2.09 0.30
C HIS A 120 5.61 3.10 -0.83
N ASN A 121 5.33 2.68 -2.08
CA ASN A 121 5.37 3.60 -3.22
C ASN A 121 4.27 4.67 -3.11
N LEU A 122 4.35 5.73 -3.92
CA LEU A 122 3.37 6.81 -3.86
C LEU A 122 1.98 6.40 -4.34
N THR A 123 1.88 5.38 -5.20
CA THR A 123 0.57 4.86 -5.63
C THR A 123 -0.21 4.33 -4.43
N PHE A 124 0.43 3.56 -3.55
CA PHE A 124 -0.20 3.13 -2.31
C PHE A 124 -0.58 4.32 -1.43
N ASP A 125 0.37 5.22 -1.16
CA ASP A 125 0.16 6.27 -0.17
C ASP A 125 -0.93 7.28 -0.58
N LEU A 126 -1.06 7.57 -1.88
CA LEU A 126 -1.96 8.60 -2.39
C LEU A 126 -3.27 8.05 -2.98
N ILE A 127 -3.27 6.82 -3.50
CA ILE A 127 -4.42 6.27 -4.25
C ILE A 127 -5.22 5.24 -3.45
N ILE A 128 -4.69 4.68 -2.37
CA ILE A 128 -5.44 3.73 -1.51
C ILE A 128 -6.85 4.23 -1.12
N PRO A 129 -7.11 5.54 -0.83
CA PRO A 129 -8.44 6.03 -0.48
C PRO A 129 -9.41 6.11 -1.66
N PHE A 130 -8.98 5.75 -2.86
CA PHE A 130 -9.77 5.77 -4.10
C PHE A 130 -10.08 4.37 -4.63
N ASP A 131 -9.58 3.32 -3.99
CA ASP A 131 -9.96 1.95 -4.28
C ASP A 131 -11.10 1.53 -3.33
N PRO A 132 -12.21 0.97 -3.83
CA PRO A 132 -13.35 0.56 -2.99
C PRO A 132 -12.96 -0.43 -1.89
N MET A 133 -11.96 -1.29 -2.15
CA MET A 133 -11.44 -2.29 -1.22
C MET A 133 -10.14 -1.83 -0.53
N TYR A 134 -9.75 -0.52 -0.65
CA TYR A 134 -8.56 0.06 -0.01
C TYR A 134 -7.28 -0.72 -0.29
N PHE A 135 -7.05 -1.14 -1.53
CA PHE A 135 -5.91 -1.99 -1.91
C PHE A 135 -5.75 -3.19 -0.97
N ALA A 136 -6.85 -3.80 -0.56
CA ALA A 136 -6.83 -5.04 0.18
C ALA A 136 -5.86 -6.02 -0.51
N PRO A 137 -5.01 -6.77 0.24
CA PRO A 137 -4.08 -7.70 -0.35
C PRO A 137 -4.74 -8.73 -1.27
N LYS A 138 -6.01 -9.03 -0.99
CA LYS A 138 -6.87 -9.87 -1.83
C LYS A 138 -8.13 -9.10 -2.23
N TYR A 139 -8.72 -9.48 -3.34
CA TYR A 139 -10.03 -8.97 -3.76
C TYR A 139 -10.09 -7.45 -4.03
N SER A 140 -9.02 -6.85 -4.55
CA SER A 140 -8.97 -5.42 -4.89
C SER A 140 -8.27 -5.18 -6.24
N SER A 141 -8.09 -3.92 -6.64
CA SER A 141 -7.26 -3.56 -7.81
C SER A 141 -5.82 -4.04 -7.69
N TYR A 142 -5.31 -4.23 -6.46
CA TYR A 142 -3.99 -4.82 -6.20
C TYR A 142 -3.84 -6.22 -6.81
N SER A 143 -4.92 -7.00 -6.91
CA SER A 143 -4.94 -8.29 -7.61
C SER A 143 -4.60 -8.18 -9.09
N HIS A 144 -4.94 -7.07 -9.73
CA HIS A 144 -4.69 -6.80 -11.15
C HIS A 144 -3.32 -6.18 -11.42
N ASP A 145 -2.76 -5.44 -10.45
CA ASP A 145 -1.42 -4.86 -10.53
C ASP A 145 -0.82 -4.75 -9.12
N THR A 146 0.07 -5.67 -8.79
CA THR A 146 0.66 -5.74 -7.45
C THR A 146 1.54 -4.55 -7.10
N TRP A 147 1.99 -3.77 -8.08
CA TRP A 147 2.76 -2.55 -7.83
C TRP A 147 1.89 -1.38 -7.33
N LEU A 148 0.56 -1.46 -7.42
CA LEU A 148 -0.34 -0.47 -6.79
C LEU A 148 -0.13 -0.39 -5.26
N ALA A 149 0.29 -1.49 -4.63
CA ALA A 149 0.71 -1.54 -3.23
C ALA A 149 2.18 -1.98 -3.08
N GLY A 150 3.02 -1.56 -4.02
CA GLY A 150 4.46 -1.84 -4.04
C GLY A 150 5.21 -1.21 -2.88
N ARG A 151 6.42 -1.70 -2.69
CA ARG A 151 7.36 -1.19 -1.67
C ARG A 151 8.70 -0.95 -2.30
N THR A 152 9.35 0.11 -1.83
CA THR A 152 10.56 0.66 -2.41
C THR A 152 11.63 0.76 -1.35
N ASP A 153 12.77 0.09 -1.59
CA ASP A 153 13.97 0.21 -0.76
C ASP A 153 14.75 1.49 -1.13
N ASN A 154 15.70 1.87 -0.28
CA ASN A 154 16.70 2.91 -0.56
C ASN A 154 16.08 4.23 -1.06
N ALA A 155 14.96 4.64 -0.47
CA ALA A 155 14.17 5.75 -0.96
C ALA A 155 14.28 6.99 -0.08
N VAL A 156 14.29 8.15 -0.73
CA VAL A 156 13.99 9.45 -0.14
C VAL A 156 12.60 9.87 -0.59
N LYS A 157 11.74 10.23 0.37
CA LYS A 157 10.37 10.65 0.10
C LYS A 157 10.07 11.98 0.76
N TYR A 158 9.48 12.89 -0.01
CA TYR A 158 8.86 14.11 0.47
C TYR A 158 7.34 13.96 0.46
N THR A 159 6.65 14.49 1.49
CA THR A 159 5.20 14.61 1.53
C THR A 159 4.81 15.94 2.16
N GLY A 160 4.14 16.78 1.41
CA GLY A 160 3.62 18.09 1.86
C GLY A 160 2.10 18.08 1.91
N LYS A 161 1.53 18.80 2.90
CA LYS A 161 0.09 19.02 3.04
C LYS A 161 -0.20 20.52 3.05
N PHE A 162 -1.03 20.96 2.12
CA PHE A 162 -1.34 22.37 1.89
C PHE A 162 -2.85 22.53 1.75
N GLY A 163 -3.54 22.76 2.88
CA GLY A 163 -5.01 22.75 2.91
C GLY A 163 -5.56 21.39 2.50
N GLY A 164 -6.40 21.34 1.48
CA GLY A 164 -6.95 20.09 0.92
C GLY A 164 -5.98 19.30 0.04
N LEU A 165 -4.81 19.86 -0.33
CA LEU A 165 -3.83 19.24 -1.20
C LEU A 165 -2.80 18.46 -0.35
N THR A 166 -2.59 17.18 -0.69
CA THR A 166 -1.40 16.42 -0.32
C THR A 166 -0.59 16.19 -1.59
N ALA A 167 0.67 16.62 -1.63
CA ALA A 167 1.60 16.38 -2.73
C ALA A 167 2.80 15.57 -2.23
N ALA A 168 3.29 14.64 -3.03
CA ALA A 168 4.43 13.82 -2.65
C ALA A 168 5.33 13.52 -3.85
N ALA A 169 6.61 13.33 -3.56
CA ALA A 169 7.63 12.87 -4.50
C ALA A 169 8.51 11.81 -3.82
N LEU A 170 8.93 10.82 -4.60
CA LEU A 170 9.78 9.73 -4.12
C LEU A 170 10.88 9.46 -5.16
N TYR A 171 12.09 9.27 -4.66
CA TYR A 171 13.22 8.79 -5.44
C TYR A 171 13.87 7.62 -4.71
N SER A 172 14.05 6.49 -5.41
CA SER A 172 14.81 5.35 -4.91
C SER A 172 16.09 5.18 -5.72
N PHE A 173 17.19 4.94 -5.00
CA PHE A 173 18.48 4.59 -5.58
C PHE A 173 18.54 3.12 -6.05
N GLY A 174 17.57 2.30 -5.60
CA GLY A 174 17.39 0.90 -5.97
C GLY A 174 16.22 0.27 -5.21
N VAL A 175 15.13 -0.04 -5.92
CA VAL A 175 13.82 -0.44 -5.32
C VAL A 175 13.85 -1.76 -4.57
N ASP A 176 14.86 -2.61 -4.79
CA ASP A 176 14.85 -3.96 -4.26
C ASP A 176 16.26 -4.41 -3.86
N SER A 177 16.56 -4.28 -2.57
CA SER A 177 17.85 -4.67 -1.99
C SER A 177 18.11 -6.19 -2.00
N THR A 178 17.18 -7.01 -2.45
CA THR A 178 17.39 -8.45 -2.66
C THR A 178 18.13 -8.77 -3.97
N VAL A 179 18.23 -7.79 -4.88
CA VAL A 179 19.03 -7.87 -6.09
C VAL A 179 20.52 -7.75 -5.74
N THR A 180 21.39 -8.38 -6.54
CA THR A 180 22.85 -8.29 -6.38
C THR A 180 23.31 -6.84 -6.20
N ASN A 181 24.24 -6.62 -5.27
CA ASN A 181 24.77 -5.30 -4.87
C ASN A 181 23.75 -4.38 -4.16
N GLY A 182 22.73 -4.93 -3.51
CA GLY A 182 21.75 -4.13 -2.77
C GLY A 182 20.88 -3.25 -3.64
N ALA A 183 20.79 -3.56 -4.94
CA ALA A 183 20.13 -2.80 -6.00
C ALA A 183 20.80 -1.46 -6.36
N GLU A 184 21.89 -1.07 -5.67
CA GLU A 184 22.69 0.11 -5.99
C GLU A 184 23.98 -0.34 -6.67
N VAL A 185 24.16 0.01 -7.95
CA VAL A 185 25.29 -0.45 -8.76
C VAL A 185 26.27 0.70 -8.98
N PRO A 186 27.53 0.56 -8.53
CA PRO A 186 28.56 1.59 -8.76
C PRO A 186 28.71 1.95 -10.24
N GLY A 187 28.67 3.24 -10.53
CA GLY A 187 28.77 3.74 -11.91
C GLY A 187 27.49 3.63 -12.74
N ASN A 188 26.40 3.05 -12.21
CA ASN A 188 25.14 2.91 -12.92
C ASN A 188 23.92 3.18 -12.01
N SER A 189 23.65 4.47 -11.76
CA SER A 189 22.54 4.93 -10.91
C SER A 189 21.13 4.70 -11.50
N ARG A 190 21.03 4.08 -12.69
CA ARG A 190 19.74 3.76 -13.31
C ARG A 190 19.23 2.37 -12.91
N VAL A 191 20.12 1.45 -12.49
CA VAL A 191 19.72 0.10 -12.13
C VAL A 191 18.74 0.12 -10.96
N GLY A 192 17.53 -0.40 -11.16
CA GLY A 192 16.48 -0.48 -10.15
C GLY A 192 15.97 0.87 -9.61
N ARG A 193 16.27 1.98 -10.27
CA ARG A 193 15.81 3.30 -9.85
C ARG A 193 14.30 3.43 -9.96
N GLU A 194 13.68 4.06 -8.96
CA GLU A 194 12.29 4.53 -9.03
C GLU A 194 12.23 6.05 -8.90
N MET A 195 11.37 6.65 -9.69
CA MET A 195 10.99 8.06 -9.57
C MET A 195 9.47 8.14 -9.62
N SER A 196 8.88 8.75 -8.60
CA SER A 196 7.44 8.87 -8.51
C SER A 196 7.05 10.26 -8.00
N ALA A 197 5.95 10.79 -8.53
CA ALA A 197 5.34 12.03 -8.06
C ALA A 197 3.83 11.93 -8.16
N GLY A 198 3.13 12.56 -7.21
CA GLY A 198 1.68 12.51 -7.21
C GLY A 198 1.03 13.44 -6.21
N PHE A 199 -0.29 13.43 -6.23
CA PHE A 199 -1.10 14.23 -5.34
C PHE A 199 -2.41 13.53 -5.00
N SER A 200 -3.01 13.95 -3.89
CA SER A 200 -4.44 13.82 -3.60
C SER A 200 -4.99 15.20 -3.18
N TYR A 201 -6.19 15.52 -3.64
CA TYR A 201 -6.84 16.79 -3.35
C TYR A 201 -8.28 16.57 -2.90
N SER A 202 -8.66 17.15 -1.77
CA SER A 202 -10.01 17.09 -1.22
C SER A 202 -10.70 18.46 -1.38
N MET A 203 -11.87 18.44 -2.01
CA MET A 203 -12.72 19.62 -2.24
C MET A 203 -14.15 19.28 -1.82
N GLY A 204 -14.52 19.69 -0.61
CA GLY A 204 -15.79 19.31 -0.04
C GLY A 204 -15.91 17.79 0.12
N ASN A 205 -16.94 17.21 -0.46
CA ASN A 205 -17.21 15.78 -0.45
C ASN A 205 -16.56 15.00 -1.61
N ILE A 206 -15.82 15.67 -2.49
CA ILE A 206 -15.14 15.04 -3.63
C ILE A 206 -13.63 15.07 -3.43
N ARG A 207 -12.97 13.98 -3.80
CA ARG A 207 -11.53 13.80 -3.74
C ARG A 207 -11.01 13.40 -5.11
N PHE A 208 -9.82 13.90 -5.45
CA PHE A 208 -9.09 13.58 -6.68
C PHE A 208 -7.72 13.05 -6.31
N GLY A 209 -7.23 12.08 -7.05
CA GLY A 209 -5.88 11.52 -6.90
C GLY A 209 -5.20 11.29 -8.23
N GLY A 210 -3.89 11.57 -8.28
CA GLY A 210 -3.08 11.30 -9.46
C GLY A 210 -1.66 10.95 -9.07
N VAL A 211 -1.08 9.93 -9.76
CA VAL A 211 0.31 9.49 -9.55
C VAL A 211 0.94 9.14 -10.89
N TYR A 212 2.15 9.63 -11.08
CA TYR A 212 3.12 9.11 -12.05
C TYR A 212 4.18 8.32 -11.31
N ASP A 213 4.45 7.10 -11.77
CA ASP A 213 5.47 6.22 -11.23
C ASP A 213 6.31 5.62 -12.35
N GLN A 214 7.64 5.63 -12.22
CA GLN A 214 8.57 5.06 -13.17
C GLN A 214 9.62 4.22 -12.46
N LEU A 215 9.71 2.96 -12.87
CA LEU A 215 10.76 2.00 -12.51
C LEU A 215 11.74 1.82 -13.66
N ASN A 216 13.02 1.69 -13.35
CA ASN A 216 14.04 1.21 -14.28
C ASN A 216 14.35 -0.27 -14.07
N GLY A 217 14.88 -0.93 -15.08
CA GLY A 217 15.27 -2.33 -15.00
C GLY A 217 16.31 -2.61 -13.93
N ARG A 218 16.24 -3.80 -13.33
CA ARG A 218 17.02 -4.19 -12.14
C ARG A 218 18.38 -4.82 -12.45
N SER A 219 18.87 -4.69 -13.67
CA SER A 219 20.20 -5.16 -14.09
C SER A 219 20.89 -4.12 -14.95
N ALA A 220 22.20 -4.20 -15.08
CA ALA A 220 22.97 -3.29 -15.96
C ALA A 220 22.47 -3.35 -17.42
N ALA A 221 22.07 -4.52 -17.89
CA ALA A 221 21.57 -4.71 -19.25
C ALA A 221 20.19 -4.06 -19.47
N THR A 222 19.34 -4.01 -18.42
CA THR A 222 17.96 -3.49 -18.50
C THR A 222 17.80 -2.11 -17.85
N ALA A 223 18.87 -1.50 -17.35
CA ALA A 223 18.82 -0.21 -16.65
C ALA A 223 18.23 0.94 -17.49
N GLY A 224 18.29 0.83 -18.83
CA GLY A 224 17.67 1.76 -19.77
C GLY A 224 16.17 1.54 -19.96
N ASP A 225 15.70 0.33 -19.72
CA ASP A 225 14.31 -0.05 -19.89
C ASP A 225 13.47 0.51 -18.74
N THR A 226 12.20 0.82 -19.03
CA THR A 226 11.34 1.44 -18.05
C THR A 226 9.97 0.75 -17.95
N GLU A 227 9.44 0.78 -16.76
CA GLU A 227 8.03 0.50 -16.49
C GLU A 227 7.40 1.76 -15.91
N ARG A 228 6.33 2.25 -16.54
CA ARG A 228 5.67 3.50 -16.18
C ARG A 228 4.20 3.26 -15.87
N ARG A 229 3.74 3.84 -14.77
CA ARG A 229 2.33 3.87 -14.38
C ARG A 229 1.82 5.31 -14.32
N TYR A 230 0.65 5.50 -14.90
CA TYR A 230 -0.13 6.73 -14.82
C TYR A 230 -1.43 6.37 -14.13
N VAL A 231 -1.70 6.94 -12.97
CA VAL A 231 -2.91 6.66 -12.18
C VAL A 231 -3.70 7.94 -12.02
N ALA A 232 -5.02 7.86 -12.23
CA ALA A 232 -5.95 8.94 -11.96
C ALA A 232 -7.21 8.37 -11.30
N SER A 233 -7.73 9.04 -10.27
CA SER A 233 -8.85 8.53 -9.51
C SER A 233 -9.70 9.65 -8.93
N ILE A 234 -10.98 9.36 -8.75
CA ILE A 234 -11.97 10.23 -8.10
C ILE A 234 -12.75 9.40 -7.09
N ALA A 235 -13.03 9.98 -5.94
CA ALA A 235 -13.97 9.43 -4.97
C ALA A 235 -14.87 10.53 -4.43
N GLY A 236 -16.11 10.19 -4.07
CA GLY A 236 -17.07 11.14 -3.52
C GLY A 236 -17.94 10.53 -2.44
N ASP A 237 -18.21 11.33 -1.39
CA ASP A 237 -19.02 10.92 -0.23
C ASP A 237 -20.42 11.58 -0.34
N PHE A 238 -21.46 10.74 -0.41
CA PHE A 238 -22.86 11.14 -0.62
C PHE A 238 -23.75 10.52 0.47
N GLY A 239 -23.77 11.14 1.65
CA GLY A 239 -24.45 10.59 2.81
C GLY A 239 -23.86 9.23 3.23
N PRO A 240 -24.64 8.13 3.20
CA PRO A 240 -24.12 6.80 3.57
C PRO A 240 -23.29 6.14 2.47
N VAL A 241 -23.25 6.70 1.26
CA VAL A 241 -22.56 6.15 0.09
C VAL A 241 -21.24 6.84 -0.14
N THR A 242 -20.16 6.08 -0.32
CA THR A 242 -18.94 6.55 -0.95
C THR A 242 -18.78 5.87 -2.31
N ALA A 243 -18.66 6.65 -3.38
CA ALA A 243 -18.45 6.15 -4.74
C ALA A 243 -16.99 6.34 -5.16
N TYR A 244 -16.49 5.42 -5.99
CA TYR A 244 -15.09 5.38 -6.43
C TYR A 244 -15.00 5.11 -7.93
N VAL A 245 -14.11 5.83 -8.61
CA VAL A 245 -13.71 5.58 -9.99
C VAL A 245 -12.20 5.75 -10.09
N GLY A 246 -11.53 4.84 -10.78
CA GLY A 246 -10.12 4.98 -11.03
C GLY A 246 -9.64 4.31 -12.30
N TYR A 247 -8.49 4.75 -12.72
CA TYR A 247 -7.81 4.33 -13.93
C TYR A 247 -6.31 4.25 -13.70
N ARG A 248 -5.69 3.18 -14.23
CA ARG A 248 -4.24 3.04 -14.30
C ARG A 248 -3.84 2.59 -15.70
N ARG A 249 -2.90 3.31 -16.32
CA ARG A 249 -2.17 2.88 -17.50
C ARG A 249 -0.79 2.40 -17.12
N LEU A 250 -0.43 1.19 -17.56
CA LEU A 250 0.91 0.62 -17.46
C LEU A 250 1.52 0.56 -18.87
N VAL A 251 2.77 1.00 -18.98
CA VAL A 251 3.64 0.78 -20.13
C VAL A 251 4.96 0.22 -19.62
N SER A 252 5.26 -1.05 -19.92
CA SER A 252 6.45 -1.74 -19.44
C SER A 252 7.31 -2.25 -20.60
N GLN A 253 8.62 -2.02 -20.48
CA GLN A 253 9.67 -2.58 -21.32
C GLN A 253 10.53 -3.58 -20.54
N LEU A 254 10.21 -3.82 -19.25
CA LEU A 254 11.00 -4.68 -18.35
C LEU A 254 10.79 -6.18 -18.59
N ILE A 255 9.85 -6.53 -19.47
CA ILE A 255 9.57 -7.89 -19.91
C ILE A 255 10.07 -8.03 -21.35
N THR A 256 10.33 -9.24 -21.79
CA THR A 256 10.90 -9.57 -23.12
C THR A 256 10.16 -8.93 -24.32
N SER A 257 8.93 -8.51 -24.12
CA SER A 257 8.12 -7.72 -25.09
C SER A 257 7.46 -6.56 -24.39
N MET A 258 7.30 -5.43 -25.11
CA MET A 258 6.58 -4.27 -24.57
C MET A 258 5.15 -4.68 -24.16
N THR A 259 4.82 -4.40 -22.90
CA THR A 259 3.47 -4.63 -22.36
C THR A 259 2.78 -3.31 -22.13
N ARG A 260 1.51 -3.23 -22.51
CA ARG A 260 0.63 -2.07 -22.28
C ARG A 260 -0.69 -2.56 -21.73
N THR A 261 -1.03 -2.17 -20.51
CA THR A 261 -2.32 -2.54 -19.93
C THR A 261 -3.03 -1.32 -19.34
N ASP A 262 -4.34 -1.29 -19.48
CA ASP A 262 -5.21 -0.33 -18.83
C ASP A 262 -6.03 -1.06 -17.77
N LEU A 263 -6.02 -0.59 -16.54
CA LEU A 263 -6.85 -1.08 -15.44
C LEU A 263 -7.89 -0.02 -15.09
N PHE A 264 -9.13 -0.40 -15.05
CA PHE A 264 -10.25 0.43 -14.61
C PHE A 264 -10.86 -0.17 -13.35
N TRP A 265 -11.30 0.67 -12.44
CA TRP A 265 -12.15 0.26 -11.32
C TRP A 265 -13.29 1.22 -11.07
N LEU A 266 -14.39 0.65 -10.65
CA LEU A 266 -15.60 1.33 -10.25
C LEU A 266 -16.13 0.61 -9.02
N GLY A 267 -16.61 1.33 -8.04
CA GLY A 267 -17.25 0.71 -6.87
C GLY A 267 -17.93 1.71 -5.97
N ALA A 268 -18.63 1.15 -5.00
CA ALA A 268 -19.27 1.93 -3.96
C ALA A 268 -19.23 1.18 -2.63
N ASN A 269 -19.13 1.95 -1.55
CA ASN A 269 -19.36 1.50 -0.18
C ASN A 269 -20.66 2.12 0.31
N TYR A 270 -21.54 1.31 0.93
CA TYR A 270 -22.75 1.76 1.58
C TYR A 270 -22.69 1.43 3.08
N ASN A 271 -22.73 2.44 3.93
CA ASN A 271 -22.80 2.29 5.38
C ASN A 271 -24.27 2.25 5.81
N PHE A 272 -24.83 1.06 6.05
CA PHE A 272 -26.19 0.87 6.58
C PHE A 272 -26.32 1.39 8.02
N SER A 273 -25.26 1.24 8.78
CA SER A 273 -25.13 1.71 10.14
C SER A 273 -23.65 1.92 10.50
N PRO A 274 -23.32 2.49 11.65
CA PRO A 274 -21.92 2.54 12.11
C PRO A 274 -21.27 1.15 12.26
N ALA A 275 -22.09 0.11 12.45
CA ALA A 275 -21.62 -1.26 12.63
C ALA A 275 -21.58 -2.09 11.33
N PHE A 276 -22.38 -1.75 10.32
CA PHE A 276 -22.51 -2.60 9.13
C PHE A 276 -22.34 -1.82 7.84
N ALA A 277 -21.44 -2.30 6.97
CA ALA A 277 -21.18 -1.75 5.65
C ALA A 277 -21.14 -2.84 4.57
N LEU A 278 -21.52 -2.47 3.36
CA LEU A 278 -21.42 -3.30 2.17
C LEU A 278 -20.62 -2.56 1.11
N THR A 279 -19.63 -3.23 0.52
CA THR A 279 -18.79 -2.70 -0.56
C THR A 279 -18.95 -3.55 -1.80
N GLY A 280 -19.25 -2.91 -2.94
CA GLY A 280 -19.24 -3.55 -4.25
C GLY A 280 -18.22 -2.91 -5.16
N ALA A 281 -17.48 -3.71 -5.93
CA ALA A 281 -16.44 -3.23 -6.84
C ALA A 281 -16.34 -4.08 -8.10
N VAL A 282 -15.96 -3.44 -9.20
CA VAL A 282 -15.60 -4.07 -10.47
C VAL A 282 -14.22 -3.57 -10.87
N TYR A 283 -13.35 -4.50 -11.22
CA TYR A 283 -11.99 -4.25 -11.70
C TYR A 283 -11.82 -4.89 -13.07
N LYS A 284 -11.36 -4.14 -14.07
CA LYS A 284 -11.17 -4.66 -15.42
C LYS A 284 -9.82 -4.25 -15.97
N THR A 285 -9.02 -5.24 -16.36
CA THR A 285 -7.78 -5.03 -17.11
C THR A 285 -8.08 -5.21 -18.61
N ASN A 286 -7.61 -4.27 -19.42
CA ASN A 286 -7.50 -4.41 -20.87
C ASN A 286 -6.01 -4.50 -21.23
N ASP A 287 -5.57 -5.63 -21.73
CA ASP A 287 -4.22 -5.79 -22.28
C ASP A 287 -4.18 -5.32 -23.73
N ARG A 288 -3.43 -4.25 -23.99
CA ARG A 288 -3.28 -3.65 -25.33
C ARG A 288 -2.26 -4.36 -26.21
N THR A 289 -1.60 -5.36 -25.66
CA THR A 289 -0.55 -6.14 -26.35
C THR A 289 -0.94 -7.60 -26.54
N SER A 290 -2.01 -8.03 -25.87
CA SER A 290 -2.57 -9.37 -25.99
C SER A 290 -4.10 -9.32 -25.84
N SER A 291 -4.75 -10.48 -25.94
CA SER A 291 -6.20 -10.64 -25.70
C SER A 291 -6.56 -10.95 -24.25
N LYS A 292 -5.60 -10.87 -23.30
CA LYS A 292 -5.79 -11.25 -21.90
C LYS A 292 -6.47 -10.14 -21.12
N ASP A 293 -7.79 -10.18 -21.06
CA ASP A 293 -8.64 -9.14 -20.48
C ASP A 293 -9.44 -9.66 -19.27
N PRO A 294 -8.80 -9.90 -18.10
CA PRO A 294 -9.53 -10.36 -16.93
C PRO A 294 -10.39 -9.25 -16.33
N MET A 295 -11.53 -9.66 -15.76
CA MET A 295 -12.44 -8.80 -15.01
C MET A 295 -12.82 -9.47 -13.69
N SER A 296 -12.74 -8.73 -12.59
CA SER A 296 -13.17 -9.20 -11.27
C SER A 296 -14.34 -8.37 -10.77
N ILE A 297 -15.35 -9.05 -10.20
CA ILE A 297 -16.46 -8.45 -9.47
C ILE A 297 -16.33 -8.87 -8.02
N VAL A 298 -16.33 -7.91 -7.08
CA VAL A 298 -16.13 -8.13 -5.66
C VAL A 298 -17.33 -7.60 -4.90
N LEU A 299 -17.78 -8.36 -3.90
CA LEU A 299 -18.75 -7.95 -2.90
C LEU A 299 -18.22 -8.28 -1.51
N SER A 300 -18.20 -7.30 -0.61
CA SER A 300 -17.70 -7.46 0.74
C SER A 300 -18.68 -6.88 1.76
N ALA A 301 -19.10 -7.69 2.72
CA ALA A 301 -19.86 -7.28 3.88
C ALA A 301 -18.92 -7.20 5.10
N ASP A 302 -18.97 -6.11 5.84
CA ASP A 302 -18.16 -5.85 7.02
C ASP A 302 -19.07 -5.55 8.22
N TYR A 303 -18.89 -6.28 9.32
CA TYR A 303 -19.61 -6.04 10.56
C TYR A 303 -18.64 -5.75 11.71
N ARG A 304 -18.69 -4.54 12.23
CA ARG A 304 -17.82 -3.99 13.27
C ARG A 304 -18.40 -4.24 14.65
N PHE A 305 -17.77 -5.11 15.44
CA PHE A 305 -18.06 -5.27 16.86
C PHE A 305 -17.58 -4.07 17.69
N SER A 306 -16.49 -3.45 17.25
CA SER A 306 -15.92 -2.28 17.90
C SER A 306 -15.11 -1.45 16.86
N LYS A 307 -14.53 -0.32 17.30
CA LYS A 307 -13.58 0.46 16.45
C LYS A 307 -12.33 -0.33 16.04
N ARG A 308 -12.05 -1.45 16.69
CA ARG A 308 -10.82 -2.24 16.50
C ARG A 308 -11.06 -3.64 15.96
N THR A 309 -12.28 -4.16 16.07
CA THR A 309 -12.58 -5.57 15.76
C THR A 309 -13.79 -5.66 14.85
N ASP A 310 -13.62 -6.33 13.73
CA ASP A 310 -14.66 -6.60 12.75
C ASP A 310 -14.57 -8.03 12.20
N VAL A 311 -15.68 -8.54 11.74
CA VAL A 311 -15.79 -9.74 10.90
C VAL A 311 -16.22 -9.31 9.50
N TYR A 312 -15.74 -10.01 8.51
CA TYR A 312 -16.07 -9.74 7.12
C TYR A 312 -16.38 -11.01 6.34
N LEU A 313 -17.21 -10.87 5.32
CA LEU A 313 -17.43 -11.88 4.29
C LEU A 313 -17.19 -11.19 2.94
N THR A 314 -16.19 -11.65 2.21
CA THR A 314 -15.85 -11.12 0.89
C THR A 314 -15.95 -12.23 -0.14
N GLY A 315 -16.65 -11.99 -1.24
CA GLY A 315 -16.72 -12.85 -2.40
C GLY A 315 -16.21 -12.15 -3.65
N SER A 316 -15.55 -12.89 -4.53
CA SER A 316 -15.09 -12.39 -5.82
C SER A 316 -15.37 -13.41 -6.91
N PHE A 317 -15.81 -12.91 -8.06
CA PHE A 317 -15.88 -13.66 -9.30
C PHE A 317 -14.96 -13.03 -10.33
N THR A 318 -13.98 -13.81 -10.79
CA THR A 318 -13.03 -13.38 -11.83
C THR A 318 -13.32 -14.10 -13.13
N GLN A 319 -13.63 -13.31 -14.16
CA GLN A 319 -13.78 -13.77 -15.53
C GLN A 319 -12.43 -13.64 -16.24
N ASN A 320 -11.88 -14.78 -16.68
CA ASN A 320 -10.64 -14.85 -17.46
C ASN A 320 -10.95 -14.97 -18.95
N ARG A 321 -10.63 -13.91 -19.70
CA ARG A 321 -10.79 -13.87 -21.17
C ARG A 321 -9.43 -13.92 -21.85
N GLY A 322 -9.39 -14.42 -23.09
CA GLY A 322 -8.18 -14.46 -23.90
C GLY A 322 -7.04 -15.28 -23.30
N GLY A 323 -7.37 -16.30 -22.49
CA GLY A 323 -6.36 -17.12 -21.81
C GLY A 323 -5.67 -16.43 -20.62
N SER A 324 -6.27 -15.38 -20.08
CA SER A 324 -5.80 -14.82 -18.80
C SER A 324 -5.92 -15.84 -17.66
N ALA A 325 -5.16 -15.65 -16.60
CA ALA A 325 -5.11 -16.54 -15.44
C ALA A 325 -5.06 -15.73 -14.13
N LEU A 326 -5.95 -14.73 -14.03
CA LEU A 326 -6.08 -13.95 -12.79
C LEU A 326 -6.90 -14.75 -11.79
N SER A 327 -6.33 -15.01 -10.61
CA SER A 327 -7.06 -15.66 -9.52
C SER A 327 -8.07 -14.70 -8.88
N ALA A 328 -9.21 -15.25 -8.42
CA ALA A 328 -10.27 -14.49 -7.77
C ALA A 328 -9.80 -13.78 -6.49
N ASN A 329 -8.81 -14.34 -5.80
CA ASN A 329 -8.21 -13.75 -4.59
C ASN A 329 -6.90 -12.99 -4.86
N GLY A 330 -6.43 -12.91 -6.11
CA GLY A 330 -5.25 -12.14 -6.51
C GLY A 330 -3.95 -12.94 -6.53
N TYR A 331 -2.88 -12.34 -6.02
CA TYR A 331 -1.49 -12.75 -6.28
C TYR A 331 -1.06 -14.06 -5.60
N ASP A 332 -1.71 -14.49 -4.53
CA ASP A 332 -1.37 -15.75 -3.82
C ASP A 332 -2.29 -16.92 -4.20
N GLY A 333 -3.16 -16.70 -5.16
CA GLY A 333 -4.04 -17.70 -5.73
C GLY A 333 -3.53 -18.26 -7.03
N SER A 334 -4.13 -19.36 -7.45
CA SER A 334 -3.91 -19.95 -8.76
C SER A 334 -5.23 -20.33 -9.40
N VAL A 335 -5.28 -20.26 -10.73
CA VAL A 335 -6.44 -20.64 -11.54
C VAL A 335 -5.95 -21.28 -12.83
N ILE A 336 -6.72 -22.20 -13.38
CA ILE A 336 -6.45 -22.73 -14.71
C ILE A 336 -6.63 -21.61 -15.75
N ALA A 337 -5.63 -21.44 -16.61
CA ALA A 337 -5.65 -20.37 -17.63
C ALA A 337 -6.93 -20.40 -18.46
N GLY A 338 -7.61 -19.26 -18.58
CA GLY A 338 -8.88 -19.10 -19.24
C GLY A 338 -10.10 -19.56 -18.45
N ALA A 339 -9.93 -20.25 -17.32
CA ALA A 339 -11.05 -20.63 -16.46
C ALA A 339 -11.51 -19.43 -15.61
N ASN A 340 -12.83 -19.23 -15.54
CA ASN A 340 -13.42 -18.31 -14.58
C ASN A 340 -13.28 -18.89 -13.17
N GLN A 341 -13.09 -18.02 -12.17
CA GLN A 341 -12.92 -18.48 -10.81
C GLN A 341 -13.83 -17.70 -9.85
N PHE A 342 -14.46 -18.43 -8.94
CA PHE A 342 -15.11 -17.88 -7.76
C PHE A 342 -14.22 -18.09 -6.53
N GLY A 343 -14.10 -17.07 -5.70
CA GLY A 343 -13.45 -17.13 -4.40
C GLY A 343 -14.29 -16.45 -3.35
N ALA A 344 -14.24 -16.96 -2.13
CA ALA A 344 -14.88 -16.31 -0.98
C ALA A 344 -14.02 -16.50 0.27
N VAL A 345 -14.04 -15.52 1.16
CA VAL A 345 -13.37 -15.57 2.46
C VAL A 345 -14.28 -15.02 3.54
N VAL A 346 -14.37 -15.73 4.65
CA VAL A 346 -14.89 -15.21 5.91
C VAL A 346 -13.72 -15.05 6.87
N GLY A 347 -13.61 -13.87 7.49
CA GLY A 347 -12.46 -13.57 8.33
C GLY A 347 -12.78 -12.61 9.47
N LEU A 348 -11.80 -12.48 10.36
CA LEU A 348 -11.81 -11.59 11.51
C LEU A 348 -10.56 -10.71 11.43
N ARG A 349 -10.77 -9.41 11.63
CA ARG A 349 -9.69 -8.43 11.72
C ARG A 349 -9.71 -7.74 13.08
N HIS A 350 -8.52 -7.61 13.67
CA HIS A 350 -8.32 -6.87 14.92
C HIS A 350 -7.16 -5.89 14.79
N ASN A 351 -7.41 -4.63 15.15
CA ASN A 351 -6.41 -3.56 15.21
C ASN A 351 -6.02 -3.31 16.69
N PHE A 352 -4.75 -3.25 17.01
CA PHE A 352 -4.24 -3.03 18.37
C PHE A 352 -3.20 -1.93 18.45
#